data_9c60499d5c56e74c3d31f70e494e1840
#
_entry.id   9c60499d5c56e74c3d31f70e494e1840
#
_cell.length_a   1.000
_cell.length_b   1.000
_cell.length_c   1.000
_cell.angle_alpha   90.00
_cell.angle_beta   90.00
_cell.angle_gamma   90.00
#
_symmetry.space_group_name_H-M   'P 1'
#
loop_
_entity.id
_entity.type
_entity.pdbx_description
1 polymer ?
#
loop_
_entity_poly.entity_id
_entity_poly.type
_entity_poly.pdbx_seq_one_letter_code
_entity_poly.pdbx_strand_id
1 'polypeptide(L)'
;MKKIFSFAALALAVVMLASCAGGKKVGLQLYSVHQDMSNVEASLQKVADAGYNVVETLGSPTCFGMSAEDFKALCDEKGLEIISTHTSIGMDDPDAMKKWHDVFAGLKTMGAKYCVIPGFNLGRNLQELKAVCDYFNEVGKIGKEYGIKLGYHNHSHEYNVMEGQVMWEYMIENTDPELVFFQMDVYWTTRGGKDPVEYLKKYPKRIQMLHIKDDLVIGDSGKIDFEAIFKQFYKNGFKDYVVEQEMPYDKNSTREQNLGRMWDGVAKSATYLNEA
;
A
#
# COMPACT_ATOMS: atom_id res chain seq x y z
N MET A 1 -31.26 23.84 64.27
CA MET A 1 -31.13 24.19 62.81
C MET A 1 -29.75 23.71 62.31
N LYS A 2 -29.71 22.57 61.68
CA LYS A 2 -28.49 22.01 61.05
C LYS A 2 -28.66 22.13 59.56
N LYS A 3 -27.82 22.95 58.91
CA LYS A 3 -27.74 23.07 57.45
C LYS A 3 -26.92 21.91 56.86
N ILE A 4 -27.56 21.07 56.05
CA ILE A 4 -26.93 20.02 55.30
C ILE A 4 -26.47 20.63 53.97
N PHE A 5 -25.16 20.70 53.73
CA PHE A 5 -24.58 21.05 52.44
C PHE A 5 -24.48 19.79 51.59
N SER A 6 -25.26 19.75 50.53
CA SER A 6 -25.20 18.69 49.52
C SER A 6 -24.11 19.06 48.51
N PHE A 7 -23.01 18.28 48.46
CA PHE A 7 -22.03 18.40 47.42
C PHE A 7 -22.53 17.58 46.20
N ALA A 8 -22.99 18.27 45.18
CA ALA A 8 -23.25 17.64 43.86
C ALA A 8 -21.89 17.48 43.14
N ALA A 9 -21.43 16.25 43.02
CA ALA A 9 -20.29 15.90 42.17
C ALA A 9 -20.71 16.02 40.71
N LEU A 10 -20.21 17.02 40.01
CA LEU A 10 -20.37 17.19 38.56
C LEU A 10 -19.37 16.26 37.87
N ALA A 11 -19.84 15.08 37.43
CA ALA A 11 -19.07 14.20 36.57
C ALA A 11 -18.97 14.84 35.19
N LEU A 12 -17.81 15.37 34.86
CA LEU A 12 -17.49 15.86 33.52
C LEU A 12 -17.28 14.66 32.61
N ALA A 13 -18.34 14.25 31.91
CA ALA A 13 -18.21 13.29 30.80
C ALA A 13 -17.49 14.01 29.64
N VAL A 14 -16.20 13.77 29.48
CA VAL A 14 -15.47 14.11 28.25
C VAL A 14 -15.99 13.19 27.16
N VAL A 15 -17.01 13.64 26.43
CA VAL A 15 -17.39 13.04 25.16
C VAL A 15 -16.28 13.39 24.18
N MET A 16 -15.37 12.43 23.93
CA MET A 16 -14.52 12.50 22.76
C MET A 16 -15.44 12.39 21.54
N LEU A 17 -15.84 13.53 20.99
CA LEU A 17 -16.35 13.61 19.64
C LEU A 17 -15.21 13.20 18.72
N ALA A 18 -15.19 11.93 18.33
CA ALA A 18 -14.42 11.50 17.17
C ALA A 18 -14.94 12.33 16.00
N SER A 19 -14.19 13.36 15.66
CA SER A 19 -14.43 14.18 14.48
C SER A 19 -14.32 13.28 13.27
N CYS A 20 -15.45 12.89 12.69
CA CYS A 20 -15.53 12.42 11.31
C CYS A 20 -15.34 13.63 10.36
N ALA A 21 -14.30 14.41 10.57
CA ALA A 21 -13.76 15.30 9.56
C ALA A 21 -12.94 14.38 8.64
N GLY A 22 -13.40 14.15 7.41
CA GLY A 22 -12.69 13.39 6.40
C GLY A 22 -11.37 14.07 6.05
N GLY A 23 -10.35 13.88 6.91
CA GLY A 23 -8.99 14.31 6.66
C GLY A 23 -8.43 13.59 5.43
N LYS A 24 -7.44 14.19 4.81
CA LYS A 24 -6.71 13.60 3.68
C LYS A 24 -6.18 12.23 4.11
N LYS A 25 -6.43 11.20 3.29
CA LYS A 25 -5.88 9.87 3.54
C LYS A 25 -4.48 9.82 2.96
N VAL A 26 -3.49 9.60 3.82
CA VAL A 26 -2.09 9.43 3.44
C VAL A 26 -1.67 8.04 3.89
N GLY A 27 -1.34 7.17 2.92
CA GLY A 27 -0.98 5.79 3.16
C GLY A 27 0.52 5.57 3.21
N LEU A 28 0.98 4.60 4.02
CA LEU A 28 2.36 4.12 4.03
C LEU A 28 2.40 2.61 3.73
N GLN A 29 3.25 2.22 2.77
CA GLN A 29 3.67 0.83 2.64
C GLN A 29 4.66 0.51 3.77
N LEU A 30 4.32 -0.48 4.62
CA LEU A 30 5.11 -0.80 5.82
C LEU A 30 6.49 -1.41 5.53
N TYR A 31 6.77 -1.77 4.28
CA TYR A 31 8.15 -2.10 3.87
C TYR A 31 9.11 -0.93 4.11
N SER A 32 8.64 0.30 3.99
CA SER A 32 9.41 1.52 4.25
C SER A 32 10.05 1.55 5.64
N VAL A 33 9.42 0.88 6.60
CA VAL A 33 9.85 0.84 8.02
C VAL A 33 10.17 -0.58 8.50
N HIS A 34 10.30 -1.55 7.59
CA HIS A 34 10.51 -2.96 7.93
C HIS A 34 11.72 -3.20 8.85
N GLN A 35 12.75 -2.37 8.78
CA GLN A 35 13.94 -2.46 9.63
C GLN A 35 13.66 -2.23 11.13
N ASP A 36 12.54 -1.59 11.49
CA ASP A 36 12.15 -1.30 12.88
C ASP A 36 10.92 -2.12 13.34
N MET A 37 10.39 -3.02 12.52
CA MET A 37 9.18 -3.79 12.82
C MET A 37 9.37 -4.94 13.82
N SER A 38 10.51 -5.03 14.50
CA SER A 38 10.73 -5.98 15.61
C SER A 38 9.83 -5.68 16.83
N ASN A 39 9.39 -4.44 16.99
CA ASN A 39 8.33 -4.04 17.91
C ASN A 39 7.22 -3.38 17.08
N VAL A 40 6.28 -4.19 16.63
CA VAL A 40 5.20 -3.78 15.71
C VAL A 40 4.37 -2.64 16.30
N GLU A 41 4.01 -2.73 17.58
CA GLU A 41 3.19 -1.72 18.26
C GLU A 41 3.89 -0.35 18.27
N ALA A 42 5.14 -0.30 18.70
CA ALA A 42 5.91 0.95 18.74
C ALA A 42 6.11 1.53 17.32
N SER A 43 6.31 0.69 16.32
CA SER A 43 6.51 1.14 14.95
C SER A 43 5.22 1.65 14.32
N LEU A 44 4.09 1.01 14.54
CA LEU A 44 2.78 1.52 14.09
C LEU A 44 2.42 2.84 14.78
N GLN A 45 2.77 3.02 16.06
CA GLN A 45 2.61 4.32 16.72
C GLN A 45 3.42 5.41 16.01
N LYS A 46 4.70 5.15 15.69
CA LYS A 46 5.53 6.10 14.95
C LYS A 46 4.98 6.41 13.54
N VAL A 47 4.37 5.42 12.86
CA VAL A 47 3.68 5.64 11.57
C VAL A 47 2.53 6.63 11.73
N ALA A 48 1.68 6.44 12.74
CA ALA A 48 0.59 7.36 13.04
C ALA A 48 1.10 8.75 13.45
N ASP A 49 2.12 8.83 14.32
CA ASP A 49 2.74 10.09 14.76
C ASP A 49 3.41 10.86 13.61
N ALA A 50 3.90 10.14 12.56
CA ALA A 50 4.44 10.75 11.35
C ALA A 50 3.35 11.37 10.44
N GLY A 51 2.06 11.14 10.72
CA GLY A 51 0.94 11.73 9.99
C GLY A 51 0.29 10.82 8.94
N TYR A 52 0.63 9.53 8.93
CA TYR A 52 -0.07 8.52 8.14
C TYR A 52 -1.31 8.03 8.87
N ASN A 53 -2.37 7.73 8.12
CA ASN A 53 -3.64 7.19 8.65
C ASN A 53 -4.14 5.97 7.87
N VAL A 54 -3.37 5.54 6.87
CA VAL A 54 -3.62 4.34 6.06
C VAL A 54 -2.31 3.55 5.97
N VAL A 55 -2.39 2.22 5.98
CA VAL A 55 -1.24 1.35 5.77
C VAL A 55 -1.51 0.27 4.73
N GLU A 56 -0.48 -0.03 3.95
CA GLU A 56 -0.36 -1.26 3.17
C GLU A 56 0.65 -2.15 3.89
N THR A 57 0.22 -3.36 4.27
CA THR A 57 1.04 -4.28 5.04
C THR A 57 1.81 -5.26 4.17
N LEU A 58 2.53 -6.17 4.80
CA LEU A 58 3.29 -7.24 4.17
C LEU A 58 2.77 -8.58 4.68
N GLY A 59 2.47 -9.49 3.73
CA GLY A 59 1.98 -10.82 4.04
C GLY A 59 0.50 -10.84 4.46
N SER A 60 -0.08 -12.00 4.43
CA SER A 60 -1.39 -12.41 4.93
C SER A 60 -1.43 -13.95 4.81
N PRO A 61 -2.10 -14.67 5.72
CA PRO A 61 -2.99 -14.21 6.78
C PRO A 61 -2.27 -13.70 8.03
N THR A 62 -0.94 -13.74 8.08
CA THR A 62 -0.15 -13.21 9.21
C THR A 62 0.67 -12.01 8.76
N CYS A 63 0.66 -10.94 9.57
CA CYS A 63 1.42 -9.73 9.34
C CYS A 63 2.46 -9.55 10.44
N PHE A 64 3.74 -9.53 10.09
CA PHE A 64 4.84 -9.41 11.06
C PHE A 64 4.77 -10.42 12.20
N GLY A 65 4.28 -11.66 11.94
CA GLY A 65 4.11 -12.73 12.93
C GLY A 65 2.86 -12.64 13.80
N MET A 66 2.00 -11.64 13.59
CA MET A 66 0.71 -11.49 14.28
C MET A 66 -0.42 -12.13 13.45
N SER A 67 -1.50 -12.55 14.13
CA SER A 67 -2.74 -12.93 13.46
C SER A 67 -3.38 -11.71 12.76
N ALA A 68 -4.29 -11.96 11.81
CA ALA A 68 -5.03 -10.89 11.14
C ALA A 68 -5.86 -10.06 12.14
N GLU A 69 -6.47 -10.73 13.12
CA GLU A 69 -7.27 -10.12 14.18
C GLU A 69 -6.43 -9.21 15.08
N ASP A 70 -5.28 -9.71 15.57
CA ASP A 70 -4.41 -8.96 16.46
C ASP A 70 -3.77 -7.76 15.75
N PHE A 71 -3.33 -7.95 14.51
CA PHE A 71 -2.76 -6.85 13.70
C PHE A 71 -3.81 -5.78 13.41
N LYS A 72 -5.05 -6.19 13.06
CA LYS A 72 -6.14 -5.25 12.88
C LYS A 72 -6.47 -4.47 14.15
N ALA A 73 -6.60 -5.15 15.28
CA ALA A 73 -6.91 -4.50 16.55
C ALA A 73 -5.85 -3.45 16.91
N LEU A 74 -4.58 -3.76 16.67
CA LEU A 74 -3.47 -2.84 16.90
C LEU A 74 -3.51 -1.63 15.95
N CYS A 75 -3.79 -1.85 14.66
CA CYS A 75 -3.95 -0.76 13.70
C CYS A 75 -5.14 0.15 14.07
N ASP A 76 -6.28 -0.44 14.46
CA ASP A 76 -7.47 0.31 14.90
C ASP A 76 -7.15 1.18 16.13
N GLU A 77 -6.42 0.64 17.11
CA GLU A 77 -5.97 1.40 18.30
C GLU A 77 -5.12 2.62 17.94
N LYS A 78 -4.27 2.50 16.90
CA LYS A 78 -3.42 3.59 16.43
C LYS A 78 -4.09 4.49 15.39
N GLY A 79 -5.36 4.24 15.04
CA GLY A 79 -6.10 5.02 14.02
C GLY A 79 -5.62 4.80 12.58
N LEU A 80 -5.04 3.63 12.30
CA LEU A 80 -4.51 3.25 10.99
C LEU A 80 -5.50 2.34 10.25
N GLU A 81 -6.00 2.77 9.08
CA GLU A 81 -6.80 1.91 8.18
C GLU A 81 -5.87 0.98 7.40
N ILE A 82 -6.13 -0.33 7.42
CA ILE A 82 -5.42 -1.28 6.56
C ILE A 82 -6.12 -1.30 5.20
N ILE A 83 -5.46 -0.80 4.15
CA ILE A 83 -6.07 -0.71 2.81
C ILE A 83 -5.74 -1.92 1.94
N SER A 84 -4.53 -2.45 2.06
CA SER A 84 -3.99 -3.51 1.22
C SER A 84 -2.84 -4.26 1.88
N THR A 85 -2.41 -5.32 1.22
CA THR A 85 -1.16 -6.03 1.54
C THR A 85 -0.36 -6.28 0.27
N HIS A 86 0.97 -6.28 0.41
CA HIS A 86 1.87 -6.89 -0.58
C HIS A 86 2.09 -8.37 -0.24
N THR A 87 1.70 -9.27 -1.14
CA THR A 87 1.97 -10.71 -1.01
C THR A 87 2.01 -11.40 -2.38
N SER A 88 2.78 -12.48 -2.48
CA SER A 88 2.91 -13.27 -3.70
C SER A 88 2.93 -14.75 -3.37
N ILE A 89 2.27 -15.56 -4.20
CA ILE A 89 2.35 -17.02 -4.17
C ILE A 89 2.65 -17.47 -5.61
N GLY A 90 3.70 -18.26 -5.79
CA GLY A 90 4.14 -18.71 -7.11
C GLY A 90 3.15 -19.67 -7.77
N MET A 91 3.12 -19.67 -9.11
CA MET A 91 2.28 -20.60 -9.90
C MET A 91 2.69 -22.06 -9.75
N ASP A 92 3.93 -22.31 -9.38
CA ASP A 92 4.53 -23.64 -9.18
C ASP A 92 4.28 -24.22 -7.77
N ASP A 93 3.67 -23.44 -6.86
CA ASP A 93 3.27 -23.91 -5.55
C ASP A 93 2.01 -24.80 -5.67
N PRO A 94 2.10 -26.12 -5.33
CA PRO A 94 0.97 -27.04 -5.50
C PRO A 94 -0.25 -26.66 -4.65
N ASP A 95 -0.05 -25.90 -3.58
CA ASP A 95 -1.10 -25.42 -2.68
C ASP A 95 -1.50 -23.96 -2.94
N ALA A 96 -1.05 -23.37 -4.05
CA ALA A 96 -1.23 -21.94 -4.32
C ALA A 96 -2.67 -21.46 -4.14
N MET A 97 -3.64 -22.13 -4.74
CA MET A 97 -5.05 -21.71 -4.66
C MET A 97 -5.57 -21.77 -3.23
N LYS A 98 -5.23 -22.81 -2.46
CA LYS A 98 -5.59 -22.90 -1.04
C LYS A 98 -4.97 -21.77 -0.23
N LYS A 99 -3.69 -21.47 -0.45
CA LYS A 99 -2.99 -20.38 0.24
C LYS A 99 -3.60 -19.02 -0.11
N TRP A 100 -4.07 -18.82 -1.35
CA TRP A 100 -4.78 -17.60 -1.73
C TRP A 100 -6.10 -17.43 -0.99
N HIS A 101 -6.86 -18.52 -0.76
CA HIS A 101 -8.05 -18.45 0.09
C HIS A 101 -7.69 -18.02 1.52
N ASP A 102 -6.60 -18.56 2.11
CA ASP A 102 -6.14 -18.16 3.44
C ASP A 102 -5.71 -16.67 3.47
N VAL A 103 -5.01 -16.19 2.43
CA VAL A 103 -4.64 -14.78 2.26
C VAL A 103 -5.87 -13.88 2.24
N PHE A 104 -6.84 -14.17 1.38
CA PHE A 104 -8.05 -13.35 1.26
C PHE A 104 -8.95 -13.41 2.49
N ALA A 105 -9.00 -14.54 3.19
CA ALA A 105 -9.68 -14.65 4.48
C ALA A 105 -9.07 -13.72 5.54
N GLY A 106 -7.75 -13.72 5.66
CA GLY A 106 -7.02 -12.80 6.55
C GLY A 106 -7.26 -11.33 6.19
N LEU A 107 -7.19 -10.99 4.90
CA LEU A 107 -7.46 -9.62 4.41
C LEU A 107 -8.88 -9.17 4.71
N LYS A 108 -9.86 -10.07 4.55
CA LYS A 108 -11.25 -9.78 4.91
C LYS A 108 -11.40 -9.50 6.41
N THR A 109 -10.72 -10.26 7.26
CA THR A 109 -10.66 -10.02 8.71
C THR A 109 -10.05 -8.65 9.01
N MET A 110 -8.99 -8.27 8.32
CA MET A 110 -8.34 -6.97 8.45
C MET A 110 -9.16 -5.80 7.88
N GLY A 111 -10.21 -6.06 7.10
CA GLY A 111 -11.03 -5.03 6.45
C GLY A 111 -10.36 -4.39 5.25
N ALA A 112 -9.32 -5.02 4.68
CA ALA A 112 -8.62 -4.52 3.52
C ALA A 112 -9.48 -4.54 2.25
N LYS A 113 -9.19 -3.63 1.33
CA LYS A 113 -9.87 -3.54 0.03
C LYS A 113 -9.14 -4.30 -1.07
N TYR A 114 -7.81 -4.37 -0.94
CA TYR A 114 -6.92 -4.83 -2.01
C TYR A 114 -5.94 -5.87 -1.50
N CYS A 115 -5.55 -6.77 -2.41
CA CYS A 115 -4.39 -7.62 -2.30
C CYS A 115 -3.49 -7.34 -3.51
N VAL A 116 -2.25 -6.94 -3.30
CA VAL A 116 -1.35 -6.55 -4.39
C VAL A 116 -0.17 -7.50 -4.47
N ILE A 117 0.12 -7.99 -5.66
CA ILE A 117 1.32 -8.78 -5.95
C ILE A 117 2.45 -7.79 -6.26
N PRO A 118 3.51 -7.67 -5.41
CA PRO A 118 4.54 -6.66 -5.56
C PRO A 118 5.62 -7.02 -6.60
N GLY A 119 5.55 -8.20 -7.16
CA GLY A 119 6.48 -8.70 -8.17
C GLY A 119 6.23 -10.18 -8.45
N PHE A 120 6.52 -10.59 -9.67
CA PHE A 120 6.31 -11.95 -10.13
C PHE A 120 7.32 -12.35 -11.19
N ASN A 121 7.56 -13.65 -11.36
CA ASN A 121 8.32 -14.15 -12.51
C ASN A 121 7.43 -14.06 -13.76
N LEU A 122 7.72 -13.11 -14.64
CA LEU A 122 6.92 -12.81 -15.82
C LEU A 122 7.22 -13.72 -17.03
N GLY A 123 8.13 -14.68 -16.86
CA GLY A 123 8.54 -15.58 -17.94
C GLY A 123 9.55 -14.95 -18.91
N ARG A 124 9.75 -15.60 -20.06
CA ARG A 124 10.77 -15.24 -21.08
C ARG A 124 10.20 -14.94 -22.46
N ASN A 125 8.89 -15.15 -22.63
CA ASN A 125 8.15 -14.96 -23.87
C ASN A 125 6.69 -14.62 -23.56
N LEU A 126 5.94 -14.15 -24.57
CA LEU A 126 4.54 -13.75 -24.38
C LEU A 126 3.62 -14.92 -24.00
N GLN A 127 3.94 -16.15 -24.34
CA GLN A 127 3.15 -17.32 -23.94
C GLN A 127 3.26 -17.55 -22.42
N GLU A 128 4.45 -17.45 -21.85
CA GLU A 128 4.67 -17.55 -20.40
C GLU A 128 4.04 -16.36 -19.66
N LEU A 129 4.18 -15.14 -20.20
CA LEU A 129 3.53 -13.95 -19.64
C LEU A 129 2.00 -14.06 -19.68
N LYS A 130 1.44 -14.66 -20.76
CA LYS A 130 -0.01 -14.93 -20.81
C LYS A 130 -0.46 -15.90 -19.72
N ALA A 131 0.34 -16.94 -19.44
CA ALA A 131 0.04 -17.86 -18.34
C ALA A 131 0.03 -17.15 -16.97
N VAL A 132 0.92 -16.16 -16.76
CA VAL A 132 0.89 -15.32 -15.57
C VAL A 132 -0.40 -14.47 -15.51
N CYS A 133 -0.81 -13.88 -16.63
CA CYS A 133 -2.08 -13.13 -16.68
C CYS A 133 -3.28 -14.03 -16.36
N ASP A 134 -3.30 -15.25 -16.89
CA ASP A 134 -4.36 -16.22 -16.61
C ASP A 134 -4.38 -16.63 -15.13
N TYR A 135 -3.19 -16.87 -14.54
CA TYR A 135 -3.06 -17.12 -13.11
C TYR A 135 -3.59 -15.96 -12.27
N PHE A 136 -3.27 -14.71 -12.62
CA PHE A 136 -3.81 -13.54 -11.92
C PHE A 136 -5.34 -13.45 -12.04
N ASN A 137 -5.90 -13.80 -13.17
CA ASN A 137 -7.36 -13.87 -13.33
C ASN A 137 -7.97 -14.93 -12.39
N GLU A 138 -7.36 -16.12 -12.27
CA GLU A 138 -7.84 -17.16 -11.34
C GLU A 138 -7.76 -16.69 -9.87
N VAL A 139 -6.62 -16.10 -9.47
CA VAL A 139 -6.46 -15.52 -8.13
C VAL A 139 -7.46 -14.38 -7.90
N GLY A 140 -7.69 -13.54 -8.90
CA GLY A 140 -8.68 -12.45 -8.82
C GLY A 140 -10.11 -12.95 -8.63
N LYS A 141 -10.47 -14.13 -9.19
CA LYS A 141 -11.78 -14.76 -8.91
C LYS A 141 -11.92 -15.14 -7.44
N ILE A 142 -10.88 -15.71 -6.84
CA ILE A 142 -10.86 -16.01 -5.41
C ILE A 142 -11.03 -14.71 -4.60
N GLY A 143 -10.26 -13.66 -4.91
CA GLY A 143 -10.38 -12.38 -4.24
C GLY A 143 -11.80 -11.81 -4.27
N LYS A 144 -12.49 -11.94 -5.41
CA LYS A 144 -13.88 -11.49 -5.59
C LYS A 144 -14.87 -12.20 -4.64
N GLU A 145 -14.65 -13.48 -4.29
CA GLU A 145 -15.46 -14.22 -3.31
C GLU A 145 -15.39 -13.60 -1.91
N TYR A 146 -14.25 -12.98 -1.58
CA TYR A 146 -14.02 -12.30 -0.31
C TYR A 146 -14.35 -10.79 -0.36
N GLY A 147 -14.69 -10.26 -1.54
CA GLY A 147 -14.93 -8.83 -1.74
C GLY A 147 -13.65 -8.01 -1.81
N ILE A 148 -12.51 -8.64 -2.13
CA ILE A 148 -11.18 -8.03 -2.20
C ILE A 148 -10.70 -8.09 -3.65
N LYS A 149 -10.17 -6.97 -4.15
CA LYS A 149 -9.67 -6.90 -5.52
C LYS A 149 -8.18 -7.22 -5.57
N LEU A 150 -7.79 -8.07 -6.53
CA LEU A 150 -6.39 -8.37 -6.78
C LEU A 150 -5.74 -7.25 -7.58
N GLY A 151 -4.54 -6.84 -7.20
CA GLY A 151 -3.71 -5.89 -7.92
C GLY A 151 -2.34 -6.44 -8.27
N TYR A 152 -1.68 -5.79 -9.22
CA TYR A 152 -0.26 -6.01 -9.52
C TYR A 152 0.49 -4.67 -9.45
N HIS A 153 1.62 -4.64 -8.75
CA HIS A 153 2.52 -3.49 -8.60
C HIS A 153 3.71 -3.65 -9.54
N ASN A 154 4.03 -2.58 -10.28
CA ASN A 154 5.16 -2.60 -11.20
C ASN A 154 6.46 -2.12 -10.58
N HIS A 155 7.55 -2.65 -11.15
CA HIS A 155 8.87 -2.04 -11.13
C HIS A 155 9.22 -1.49 -12.54
N SER A 156 10.49 -1.22 -12.78
CA SER A 156 10.92 -0.68 -14.08
C SER A 156 11.02 -1.75 -15.17
N HIS A 157 11.23 -3.01 -14.80
CA HIS A 157 11.47 -4.08 -15.77
C HIS A 157 10.22 -4.48 -16.57
N GLU A 158 9.01 -4.24 -16.05
CA GLU A 158 7.76 -4.47 -16.79
C GLU A 158 7.59 -3.55 -17.99
N TYR A 159 8.34 -2.46 -18.04
CA TYR A 159 8.37 -1.57 -19.21
C TYR A 159 9.34 -2.02 -20.32
N ASN A 160 10.06 -3.13 -20.11
CA ASN A 160 10.84 -3.75 -21.19
C ASN A 160 9.92 -4.37 -22.24
N VAL A 161 10.48 -4.47 -23.45
CA VAL A 161 9.80 -5.08 -24.60
C VAL A 161 10.10 -6.58 -24.65
N MET A 162 9.05 -7.38 -24.72
CA MET A 162 9.07 -8.82 -24.89
C MET A 162 8.34 -9.15 -26.22
N GLU A 163 9.03 -9.74 -27.18
CA GLU A 163 8.46 -10.09 -28.50
C GLU A 163 7.67 -8.94 -29.17
N GLY A 164 8.20 -7.71 -29.06
CA GLY A 164 7.61 -6.52 -29.67
C GLY A 164 6.53 -5.81 -28.85
N GLN A 165 6.20 -6.31 -27.66
CA GLN A 165 5.20 -5.71 -26.77
C GLN A 165 5.82 -5.28 -25.43
N VAL A 166 5.37 -4.15 -24.87
CA VAL A 166 5.72 -3.72 -23.50
C VAL A 166 5.00 -4.65 -22.52
N MET A 167 5.74 -5.34 -21.63
CA MET A 167 5.15 -6.36 -20.75
C MET A 167 4.04 -5.79 -19.86
N TRP A 168 4.22 -4.59 -19.29
CA TRP A 168 3.20 -3.93 -18.48
C TRP A 168 1.88 -3.71 -19.24
N GLU A 169 1.97 -3.23 -20.48
CA GLU A 169 0.81 -3.03 -21.35
C GLU A 169 0.13 -4.34 -21.69
N TYR A 170 0.94 -5.36 -22.03
CA TYR A 170 0.43 -6.70 -22.30
C TYR A 170 -0.34 -7.28 -21.11
N MET A 171 0.18 -7.13 -19.87
CA MET A 171 -0.51 -7.58 -18.66
C MET A 171 -1.84 -6.85 -18.46
N ILE A 172 -1.86 -5.53 -18.66
CA ILE A 172 -3.08 -4.73 -18.56
C ILE A 172 -4.14 -5.20 -19.56
N GLU A 173 -3.75 -5.52 -20.76
CA GLU A 173 -4.65 -5.90 -21.86
C GLU A 173 -5.09 -7.37 -21.80
N ASN A 174 -4.30 -8.25 -21.14
CA ASN A 174 -4.55 -9.68 -21.05
C ASN A 174 -5.07 -10.15 -19.67
N THR A 175 -5.41 -9.25 -18.76
CA THR A 175 -6.08 -9.54 -17.50
C THR A 175 -7.50 -8.96 -17.48
N ASP A 176 -8.42 -9.66 -16.82
CA ASP A 176 -9.82 -9.24 -16.69
C ASP A 176 -9.92 -7.97 -15.80
N PRO A 177 -10.48 -6.85 -16.30
CA PRO A 177 -10.60 -5.61 -15.54
C PRO A 177 -11.51 -5.71 -14.31
N GLU A 178 -12.43 -6.70 -14.27
CA GLU A 178 -13.28 -6.95 -13.13
C GLU A 178 -12.56 -7.71 -12.00
N LEU A 179 -11.45 -8.37 -12.30
CA LEU A 179 -10.72 -9.24 -11.40
C LEU A 179 -9.39 -8.64 -10.96
N VAL A 180 -8.66 -7.99 -11.89
CA VAL A 180 -7.29 -7.50 -11.66
C VAL A 180 -7.22 -6.00 -11.95
N PHE A 181 -6.65 -5.25 -11.01
CA PHE A 181 -6.27 -3.85 -11.22
C PHE A 181 -4.73 -3.70 -11.20
N PHE A 182 -4.25 -2.50 -11.45
CA PHE A 182 -2.82 -2.19 -11.41
C PHE A 182 -2.56 -1.09 -10.39
N GLN A 183 -1.62 -1.37 -9.48
CA GLN A 183 -1.04 -0.38 -8.58
C GLN A 183 0.22 0.17 -9.26
N MET A 184 0.13 1.39 -9.78
CA MET A 184 1.26 1.99 -10.48
C MET A 184 2.24 2.63 -9.49
N ASP A 185 3.47 2.14 -9.48
CA ASP A 185 4.58 2.83 -8.85
C ASP A 185 5.12 3.90 -9.81
N VAL A 186 4.98 5.16 -9.40
CA VAL A 186 5.29 6.31 -10.24
C VAL A 186 6.81 6.51 -10.45
N TYR A 187 7.61 6.15 -9.46
CA TYR A 187 9.07 6.18 -9.56
C TYR A 187 9.59 5.11 -10.53
N TRP A 188 9.14 3.87 -10.35
CA TRP A 188 9.55 2.78 -11.22
C TRP A 188 9.04 2.95 -12.66
N THR A 189 7.86 3.54 -12.84
CA THR A 189 7.35 3.93 -14.15
C THR A 189 8.29 4.95 -14.82
N THR A 190 8.69 5.99 -14.09
CA THR A 190 9.64 7.01 -14.57
C THR A 190 11.02 6.38 -14.85
N ARG A 191 11.50 5.51 -13.96
CA ARG A 191 12.76 4.78 -14.16
C ARG A 191 12.73 3.81 -15.34
N GLY A 192 11.55 3.28 -15.68
CA GLY A 192 11.30 2.49 -16.89
C GLY A 192 11.20 3.34 -18.17
N GLY A 193 11.48 4.64 -18.08
CA GLY A 193 11.47 5.56 -19.22
C GLY A 193 10.07 5.92 -19.71
N LYS A 194 9.07 5.84 -18.84
CA LYS A 194 7.67 6.14 -19.15
C LYS A 194 7.15 7.32 -18.31
N ASP A 195 6.14 8.00 -18.83
CA ASP A 195 5.45 9.07 -18.14
C ASP A 195 4.22 8.50 -17.38
N PRO A 196 4.18 8.60 -16.04
CA PRO A 196 3.04 8.14 -15.26
C PRO A 196 1.71 8.80 -15.67
N VAL A 197 1.72 10.08 -16.03
CA VAL A 197 0.51 10.81 -16.43
C VAL A 197 -0.05 10.26 -17.74
N GLU A 198 0.81 9.95 -18.71
CA GLU A 198 0.38 9.34 -19.98
C GLU A 198 -0.20 7.93 -19.76
N TYR A 199 0.37 7.12 -18.85
CA TYR A 199 -0.19 5.81 -18.51
C TYR A 199 -1.54 5.92 -17.79
N LEU A 200 -1.71 6.88 -16.90
CA LEU A 200 -3.00 7.18 -16.26
C LEU A 200 -4.06 7.60 -17.28
N LYS A 201 -3.68 8.34 -18.33
CA LYS A 201 -4.59 8.68 -19.43
C LYS A 201 -4.90 7.49 -20.33
N LYS A 202 -3.90 6.65 -20.62
CA LYS A 202 -4.04 5.50 -21.51
C LYS A 202 -4.91 4.40 -20.87
N TYR A 203 -4.77 4.18 -19.56
CA TYR A 203 -5.45 3.11 -18.83
C TYR A 203 -6.30 3.62 -17.64
N PRO A 204 -7.25 4.55 -17.88
CA PRO A 204 -7.92 5.32 -16.82
C PRO A 204 -8.79 4.49 -15.88
N LYS A 205 -9.10 3.21 -16.21
CA LYS A 205 -9.91 2.31 -15.38
C LYS A 205 -9.12 1.12 -14.83
N ARG A 206 -7.90 0.92 -15.32
CA ARG A 206 -7.06 -0.22 -14.92
C ARG A 206 -6.11 0.14 -13.78
N ILE A 207 -5.57 1.37 -13.76
CA ILE A 207 -4.70 1.88 -12.69
C ILE A 207 -5.60 2.48 -11.61
N GLN A 208 -5.78 1.75 -10.49
CA GLN A 208 -6.77 2.10 -9.46
C GLN A 208 -6.14 2.48 -8.12
N MET A 209 -4.84 2.28 -7.97
CA MET A 209 -4.06 2.65 -6.80
C MET A 209 -2.68 3.14 -7.24
N LEU A 210 -2.10 4.06 -6.50
CA LEU A 210 -0.73 4.52 -6.74
C LEU A 210 0.20 4.08 -5.61
N HIS A 211 1.41 3.75 -6.00
CA HIS A 211 2.57 3.70 -5.15
C HIS A 211 3.39 4.98 -5.37
N ILE A 212 3.45 5.81 -4.34
CA ILE A 212 4.13 7.10 -4.37
C ILE A 212 5.54 6.90 -3.84
N LYS A 213 6.50 6.99 -4.75
CA LYS A 213 7.91 6.76 -4.48
C LYS A 213 8.76 7.81 -5.20
N ASP A 214 9.89 8.16 -4.63
CA ASP A 214 10.91 9.03 -5.21
C ASP A 214 12.30 8.40 -4.98
N ASP A 215 13.37 9.10 -5.33
CA ASP A 215 14.74 8.59 -5.08
C ASP A 215 14.96 8.25 -3.59
N LEU A 216 14.51 9.13 -2.69
CA LEU A 216 14.56 8.95 -1.23
C LEU A 216 13.28 9.51 -0.58
N VAL A 217 13.25 10.79 -0.26
CA VAL A 217 12.09 11.48 0.32
C VAL A 217 11.18 11.99 -0.79
N ILE A 218 9.90 11.86 -0.62
CA ILE A 218 8.91 12.27 -1.63
C ILE A 218 9.05 13.78 -1.91
N GLY A 219 9.21 14.13 -3.19
CA GLY A 219 9.34 15.51 -3.67
C GLY A 219 10.78 16.04 -3.73
N ASP A 220 11.73 15.42 -3.04
CA ASP A 220 13.10 15.96 -2.95
C ASP A 220 13.89 15.87 -4.26
N SER A 221 13.62 14.88 -5.11
CA SER A 221 14.36 14.72 -6.37
C SER A 221 14.03 15.79 -7.41
N GLY A 222 12.82 16.35 -7.37
CA GLY A 222 12.29 17.24 -8.39
C GLY A 222 12.12 16.59 -9.77
N LYS A 223 12.21 15.27 -9.89
CA LYS A 223 12.14 14.52 -11.17
C LYS A 223 10.74 14.05 -11.50
N ILE A 224 9.86 13.95 -10.52
CA ILE A 224 8.50 13.40 -10.63
C ILE A 224 7.51 14.52 -10.34
N ASP A 225 6.63 14.78 -11.30
CA ASP A 225 5.54 15.77 -11.15
C ASP A 225 4.34 15.11 -10.42
N PHE A 226 4.44 15.05 -9.09
CA PHE A 226 3.38 14.45 -8.26
C PHE A 226 2.05 15.19 -8.38
N GLU A 227 2.06 16.51 -8.58
CA GLU A 227 0.83 17.30 -8.76
C GLU A 227 0.07 16.87 -10.02
N ALA A 228 0.76 16.79 -11.16
CA ALA A 228 0.16 16.33 -12.41
C ALA A 228 -0.34 14.88 -12.32
N ILE A 229 0.40 14.00 -11.63
CA ILE A 229 0.03 12.60 -11.41
C ILE A 229 -1.25 12.51 -10.58
N PHE A 230 -1.31 13.15 -9.41
CA PHE A 230 -2.51 13.15 -8.56
C PHE A 230 -3.71 13.77 -9.26
N LYS A 231 -3.53 14.88 -9.97
CA LYS A 231 -4.59 15.53 -10.74
C LYS A 231 -5.21 14.58 -11.77
N GLN A 232 -4.38 13.86 -12.52
CA GLN A 232 -4.89 12.89 -13.51
C GLN A 232 -5.53 11.68 -12.81
N PHE A 233 -4.94 11.19 -11.73
CA PHE A 233 -5.44 10.04 -10.97
C PHE A 233 -6.83 10.32 -10.37
N TYR A 234 -7.01 11.48 -9.74
CA TYR A 234 -8.31 11.90 -9.22
C TYR A 234 -9.34 12.15 -10.33
N LYS A 235 -8.92 12.68 -11.49
CA LYS A 235 -9.78 12.81 -12.67
C LYS A 235 -10.28 11.45 -13.17
N ASN A 236 -9.49 10.39 -13.03
CA ASN A 236 -9.91 9.02 -13.37
C ASN A 236 -10.94 8.44 -12.39
N GLY A 237 -11.15 9.08 -11.22
CA GLY A 237 -12.11 8.69 -10.19
C GLY A 237 -11.53 7.82 -9.07
N PHE A 238 -10.21 7.70 -8.99
CA PHE A 238 -9.51 6.95 -7.94
C PHE A 238 -8.78 7.89 -6.98
N LYS A 239 -8.50 7.42 -5.75
CA LYS A 239 -7.88 8.26 -4.72
C LYS A 239 -7.00 7.47 -3.73
N ASP A 240 -6.99 6.15 -3.81
CA ASP A 240 -6.24 5.31 -2.88
C ASP A 240 -4.77 5.26 -3.32
N TYR A 241 -3.86 5.62 -2.42
CA TYR A 241 -2.42 5.58 -2.65
C TYR A 241 -1.67 5.29 -1.36
N VAL A 242 -0.46 4.78 -1.49
CA VAL A 242 0.48 4.59 -0.39
C VAL A 242 1.87 5.10 -0.79
N VAL A 243 2.60 5.60 0.19
CA VAL A 243 4.01 5.97 0.05
C VAL A 243 4.86 4.73 0.26
N GLU A 244 5.83 4.51 -0.60
CA GLU A 244 6.96 3.67 -0.30
C GLU A 244 8.24 4.48 -0.34
N GLN A 245 8.91 4.56 0.82
CA GLN A 245 10.19 5.22 0.93
C GLN A 245 11.24 4.23 1.40
N GLU A 246 12.30 4.09 0.63
CA GLU A 246 13.43 3.25 0.99
C GLU A 246 14.64 4.10 1.30
N MET A 247 15.04 4.12 2.57
CA MET A 247 16.29 4.77 2.99
C MET A 247 17.42 3.74 2.97
N PRO A 248 18.47 3.95 2.15
CA PRO A 248 19.58 3.01 2.08
C PRO A 248 20.27 2.83 3.43
N TYR A 249 20.52 1.57 3.79
CA TYR A 249 21.29 1.25 4.99
C TYR A 249 22.75 1.65 4.81
N ASP A 250 23.24 2.56 5.64
CA ASP A 250 24.66 2.95 5.67
C ASP A 250 25.43 2.04 6.64
N LYS A 251 26.32 1.24 6.09
CA LYS A 251 27.16 0.29 6.85
C LYS A 251 28.16 0.99 7.79
N ASN A 252 28.43 2.27 7.57
CA ASN A 252 29.34 3.07 8.41
C ASN A 252 28.60 3.76 9.57
N SER A 253 27.28 3.68 9.61
CA SER A 253 26.43 4.25 10.65
C SER A 253 25.94 3.18 11.60
N THR A 254 25.63 3.57 12.85
CA THR A 254 24.98 2.67 13.81
C THR A 254 23.56 2.30 13.35
N ARG A 255 22.99 1.24 13.92
CA ARG A 255 21.59 0.87 13.68
C ARG A 255 20.65 2.04 14.04
N GLU A 256 20.88 2.69 15.17
CA GLU A 256 20.09 3.83 15.63
C GLU A 256 20.11 5.00 14.65
N GLN A 257 21.30 5.34 14.11
CA GLN A 257 21.43 6.38 13.09
C GLN A 257 20.70 6.02 11.78
N ASN A 258 20.76 4.75 11.37
CA ASN A 258 20.02 4.27 10.18
C ASN A 258 18.51 4.37 10.39
N LEU A 259 18.01 3.93 11.54
CA LEU A 259 16.59 4.05 11.89
C LEU A 259 16.16 5.52 12.00
N GLY A 260 17.01 6.38 12.58
CA GLY A 260 16.74 7.82 12.67
C GLY A 260 16.54 8.44 11.28
N ARG A 261 17.42 8.15 10.32
CA ARG A 261 17.26 8.64 8.93
C ARG A 261 16.01 8.09 8.25
N MET A 262 15.70 6.81 8.46
CA MET A 262 14.51 6.19 7.91
C MET A 262 13.24 6.89 8.42
N TRP A 263 13.10 7.07 9.72
CA TRP A 263 11.94 7.73 10.31
C TRP A 263 11.84 9.22 9.98
N ASP A 264 12.97 9.94 9.93
CA ASP A 264 13.02 11.34 9.47
C ASP A 264 12.51 11.49 8.03
N GLY A 265 12.96 10.59 7.13
CA GLY A 265 12.48 10.58 5.76
C GLY A 265 11.00 10.24 5.63
N VAL A 266 10.51 9.24 6.38
CA VAL A 266 9.10 8.85 6.41
C VAL A 266 8.22 10.03 6.88
N ALA A 267 8.63 10.74 7.93
CA ALA A 267 7.91 11.91 8.42
C ALA A 267 7.93 13.08 7.42
N LYS A 268 9.06 13.35 6.76
CA LYS A 268 9.16 14.37 5.71
C LYS A 268 8.27 14.07 4.51
N SER A 269 8.23 12.82 4.07
CA SER A 269 7.35 12.38 2.98
C SER A 269 5.87 12.57 3.32
N ALA A 270 5.45 12.28 4.56
CA ALA A 270 4.10 12.56 5.03
C ALA A 270 3.79 14.06 5.04
N THR A 271 4.73 14.89 5.53
CA THR A 271 4.58 16.36 5.55
C THR A 271 4.36 16.90 4.14
N TYR A 272 5.23 16.53 3.19
CA TYR A 272 5.09 16.93 1.80
C TYR A 272 3.70 16.62 1.24
N LEU A 273 3.19 15.40 1.47
CA LEU A 273 1.90 14.98 0.95
C LEU A 273 0.71 15.60 1.68
N ASN A 274 0.82 15.97 2.94
CA ASN A 274 -0.25 16.63 3.68
C ASN A 274 -0.37 18.11 3.31
N GLU A 275 0.73 18.74 2.88
CA GLU A 275 0.77 20.16 2.47
C GLU A 275 0.46 20.36 0.98
N ALA A 276 0.64 19.34 0.14
CA ALA A 276 0.34 19.35 -1.30
C ALA A 276 -1.15 19.00 -1.53
#